data_d5cb56b1d4481e09718b35f0a6da936e
#
_entry.id   d5cb56b1d4481e09718b35f0a6da936e
#
_cell.length_a   1.000
_cell.length_b   1.000
_cell.length_c   1.000
_cell.angle_alpha   90.00
_cell.angle_beta   90.00
_cell.angle_gamma   90.00
#
_symmetry.space_group_name_H-M   'P 1'
#
loop_
_entity.id
_entity.type
_entity.pdbx_description
1 polymer ?
#
loop_
_entity_poly.entity_id
_entity_poly.type
_entity_poly.pdbx_seq_one_letter_code
_entity_poly.pdbx_strand_id
1 'polypeptide(L)'
;MEVTLLGTANPIPTLDRAGNAILLEIDDHPYLIDCGPRTVYELLRNEVDPGAIDQLFFTHHHMDHNLSFFHLAIVGWTAGRESLQIYGPTGTDALIDGLYEVWAEDLEYRIEAGYPAEGIENISWDRVTSDFELETESMAVEALPVEHSIETYGYKFTEKSTDSTVVLSSDTAQFDGLSEFAADADVLVMTCGITPVGDVPDDGFIWEKYTEPYPEDQRNVLMNYHVTPTQAGTIADEANVDTLVLTHFTPYPDREEIEAKAGAVFDGEVVAAEDGYSSVV
;
A
#
# COMPACT_ATOMS: atom_id res chain seq x y z
N MET A 1 15.19 6.79 6.48
CA MET A 1 14.04 6.14 5.77
C MET A 1 13.02 7.21 5.38
N GLU A 2 12.39 7.09 4.21
CA GLU A 2 11.28 7.96 3.79
C GLU A 2 10.12 7.09 3.30
N VAL A 3 8.88 7.40 3.74
CA VAL A 3 7.67 6.71 3.30
C VAL A 3 6.78 7.69 2.51
N THR A 4 6.41 7.33 1.28
CA THR A 4 5.55 8.13 0.40
C THR A 4 4.29 7.36 0.01
N LEU A 5 3.11 7.94 0.27
CA LEU A 5 1.82 7.39 -0.12
C LEU A 5 1.55 7.73 -1.60
N LEU A 6 1.87 6.81 -2.51
CA LEU A 6 1.65 7.02 -3.96
C LEU A 6 0.16 7.02 -4.30
N GLY A 7 -0.64 6.22 -3.58
CA GLY A 7 -2.08 6.15 -3.78
C GLY A 7 -2.81 5.89 -2.49
N THR A 8 -3.91 6.61 -2.27
CA THR A 8 -4.64 6.65 -0.99
C THR A 8 -6.13 6.29 -1.14
N ALA A 9 -6.58 5.87 -2.33
CA ALA A 9 -7.95 5.42 -2.56
C ALA A 9 -8.15 3.94 -2.20
N ASN A 10 -9.37 3.63 -1.77
CA ASN A 10 -9.93 2.28 -1.78
C ASN A 10 -10.30 1.85 -3.23
N PRO A 11 -10.96 0.69 -3.46
CA PRO A 11 -11.32 0.23 -4.81
C PRO A 11 -12.13 1.22 -5.67
N ILE A 12 -12.70 2.26 -5.06
CA ILE A 12 -13.56 3.22 -5.74
C ILE A 12 -12.74 4.48 -6.05
N PRO A 13 -12.29 4.67 -7.30
CA PRO A 13 -11.37 5.73 -7.66
C PRO A 13 -12.06 7.10 -7.70
N THR A 14 -11.29 8.15 -7.46
CA THR A 14 -11.58 9.52 -7.86
C THR A 14 -10.51 10.01 -8.84
N LEU A 15 -10.68 11.20 -9.39
CA LEU A 15 -9.67 11.76 -10.31
C LEU A 15 -8.38 12.11 -9.57
N ASP A 16 -8.49 12.42 -8.29
CA ASP A 16 -7.41 12.96 -7.47
C ASP A 16 -6.71 11.89 -6.59
N ARG A 17 -7.24 10.64 -6.56
CA ARG A 17 -6.68 9.55 -5.76
C ARG A 17 -6.42 8.31 -6.60
N ALA A 18 -5.20 7.80 -6.54
CA ALA A 18 -4.78 6.51 -7.08
C ALA A 18 -5.12 5.37 -6.11
N GLY A 19 -5.17 4.14 -6.62
CA GLY A 19 -5.30 2.94 -5.80
C GLY A 19 -4.07 2.74 -4.91
N ASN A 20 -4.23 1.92 -3.88
CA ASN A 20 -3.24 1.76 -2.82
C ASN A 20 -1.86 1.36 -3.36
N ALA A 21 -0.87 2.18 -3.07
CA ALA A 21 0.54 1.91 -3.32
C ALA A 21 1.38 2.81 -2.41
N ILE A 22 2.44 2.25 -1.83
CA ILE A 22 3.34 2.94 -0.93
C ILE A 22 4.76 2.74 -1.42
N LEU A 23 5.51 3.83 -1.51
CA LEU A 23 6.95 3.81 -1.75
C LEU A 23 7.68 3.96 -0.43
N LEU A 24 8.66 3.11 -0.20
CA LEU A 24 9.57 3.21 0.93
C LEU A 24 10.99 3.35 0.40
N GLU A 25 11.70 4.40 0.79
CA GLU A 25 13.09 4.63 0.40
C GLU A 25 14.01 4.42 1.61
N ILE A 26 14.95 3.48 1.48
CA ILE A 26 15.94 3.13 2.51
C ILE A 26 17.32 3.16 1.84
N ASP A 27 18.25 3.97 2.35
CA ASP A 27 19.59 4.16 1.75
C ASP A 27 19.51 4.52 0.25
N ASP A 28 18.62 5.44 -0.13
CA ASP A 28 18.35 5.86 -1.51
C ASP A 28 17.84 4.72 -2.45
N HIS A 29 17.44 3.58 -1.90
CA HIS A 29 16.88 2.46 -2.66
C HIS A 29 15.35 2.41 -2.50
N PRO A 30 14.58 2.41 -3.62
CA PRO A 30 13.12 2.41 -3.57
C PRO A 30 12.54 1.00 -3.49
N TYR A 31 11.69 0.78 -2.52
CA TYR A 31 10.87 -0.42 -2.34
C TYR A 31 9.41 -0.08 -2.55
N LEU A 32 8.68 -0.90 -3.30
CA LEU A 32 7.25 -0.68 -3.52
C LEU A 32 6.42 -1.66 -2.70
N ILE A 33 5.43 -1.14 -2.00
CA ILE A 33 4.44 -1.94 -1.28
C ILE A 33 3.08 -1.71 -1.92
N ASP A 34 2.48 -2.78 -2.42
CA ASP A 34 1.32 -2.80 -3.30
C ASP A 34 1.53 -2.06 -4.63
N CYS A 35 0.65 -2.32 -5.58
CA CYS A 35 0.71 -1.76 -6.93
C CYS A 35 -0.70 -1.55 -7.47
N GLY A 36 -1.49 -0.73 -6.78
CA GLY A 36 -2.87 -0.41 -7.15
C GLY A 36 -2.99 0.39 -8.44
N PRO A 37 -4.21 0.69 -8.89
CA PRO A 37 -4.45 1.48 -10.10
C PRO A 37 -3.69 2.80 -10.10
N ARG A 38 -3.05 3.13 -11.21
CA ARG A 38 -2.25 4.35 -11.45
C ARG A 38 -0.85 4.38 -10.83
N THR A 39 -0.39 3.38 -10.09
CA THR A 39 0.94 3.37 -9.42
C THR A 39 2.08 3.87 -10.31
N VAL A 40 2.17 3.41 -11.57
CA VAL A 40 3.24 3.85 -12.49
C VAL A 40 3.19 5.36 -12.76
N TYR A 41 2.01 5.95 -12.84
CA TYR A 41 1.87 7.39 -13.02
C TYR A 41 2.24 8.16 -11.75
N GLU A 42 1.94 7.62 -10.59
CA GLU A 42 2.28 8.25 -9.31
C GLU A 42 3.78 8.13 -9.01
N LEU A 43 4.45 7.03 -9.39
CA LEU A 43 5.92 6.96 -9.38
C LEU A 43 6.53 8.11 -10.19
N LEU A 44 6.07 8.31 -11.44
CA LEU A 44 6.58 9.40 -12.29
C LEU A 44 6.27 10.80 -11.74
N ARG A 45 5.12 10.99 -11.07
CA ARG A 45 4.77 12.27 -10.44
C ARG A 45 5.67 12.59 -9.24
N ASN A 46 6.13 11.56 -8.55
CA ASN A 46 7.08 11.67 -7.44
C ASN A 46 8.55 11.53 -7.91
N GLU A 47 8.79 11.70 -9.21
CA GLU A 47 10.13 11.70 -9.84
C GLU A 47 10.89 10.38 -9.67
N VAL A 48 10.18 9.26 -9.43
CA VAL A 48 10.76 7.92 -9.30
C VAL A 48 10.70 7.18 -10.64
N ASP A 49 11.84 6.65 -11.07
CA ASP A 49 11.93 5.80 -12.26
C ASP A 49 11.31 4.43 -11.99
N PRO A 50 10.26 3.99 -12.71
CA PRO A 50 9.73 2.64 -12.56
C PRO A 50 10.75 1.52 -12.81
N GLY A 51 11.83 1.82 -13.54
CA GLY A 51 12.97 0.91 -13.74
C GLY A 51 13.82 0.71 -12.50
N ALA A 52 13.77 1.61 -11.53
CA ALA A 52 14.47 1.49 -10.25
C ALA A 52 13.76 0.58 -9.25
N ILE A 53 12.48 0.26 -9.47
CA ILE A 53 11.72 -0.63 -8.59
C ILE A 53 12.07 -2.08 -8.90
N ASP A 54 12.95 -2.68 -8.13
CA ASP A 54 13.39 -4.08 -8.27
C ASP A 54 12.86 -4.99 -7.15
N GLN A 55 12.19 -4.43 -6.14
CA GLN A 55 11.53 -5.16 -5.06
C GLN A 55 10.10 -4.67 -4.84
N LEU A 56 9.15 -5.62 -4.81
CA LEU A 56 7.73 -5.37 -4.64
C LEU A 56 7.17 -6.28 -3.54
N PHE A 57 6.48 -5.70 -2.57
CA PHE A 57 5.79 -6.40 -1.50
C PHE A 57 4.28 -6.29 -1.72
N PHE A 58 3.58 -7.39 -1.90
CA PHE A 58 2.12 -7.41 -1.89
C PHE A 58 1.60 -7.71 -0.49
N THR A 59 0.68 -6.89 -0.03
CA THR A 59 -0.05 -7.15 1.21
C THR A 59 -1.11 -8.22 0.99
N HIS A 60 -1.88 -8.11 -0.08
CA HIS A 60 -2.93 -9.05 -0.49
C HIS A 60 -3.34 -8.84 -1.96
N HIS A 61 -4.26 -9.68 -2.46
CA HIS A 61 -4.65 -9.67 -3.87
C HIS A 61 -6.05 -9.11 -4.15
N HIS A 62 -6.50 -8.06 -3.43
CA HIS A 62 -7.57 -7.23 -3.96
C HIS A 62 -7.06 -6.37 -5.11
N MET A 63 -7.96 -6.04 -6.05
CA MET A 63 -7.57 -5.42 -7.31
C MET A 63 -7.03 -3.99 -7.15
N ASP A 64 -7.45 -3.29 -6.13
CA ASP A 64 -6.96 -1.94 -5.79
C ASP A 64 -5.55 -1.92 -5.17
N HIS A 65 -4.99 -3.10 -4.86
CA HIS A 65 -3.63 -3.30 -4.39
C HIS A 65 -2.68 -3.89 -5.45
N ASN A 66 -3.17 -4.41 -6.58
CA ASN A 66 -2.31 -5.11 -7.54
C ASN A 66 -2.58 -4.83 -9.03
N LEU A 67 -3.63 -4.08 -9.38
CA LEU A 67 -4.07 -3.95 -10.78
C LEU A 67 -3.01 -3.34 -11.72
N SER A 68 -2.11 -2.48 -11.22
CA SER A 68 -1.02 -1.91 -12.02
C SER A 68 0.22 -2.80 -12.12
N PHE A 69 0.22 -4.01 -11.55
CA PHE A 69 1.37 -4.92 -11.59
C PHE A 69 1.87 -5.18 -13.02
N PHE A 70 0.98 -5.52 -13.94
CA PHE A 70 1.35 -5.77 -15.35
C PHE A 70 1.97 -4.54 -16.01
N HIS A 71 1.44 -3.37 -15.72
CA HIS A 71 1.97 -2.11 -16.22
C HIS A 71 3.37 -1.83 -15.63
N LEU A 72 3.55 -1.98 -14.33
CA LEU A 72 4.85 -1.82 -13.65
C LEU A 72 5.88 -2.84 -14.16
N ALA A 73 5.48 -4.11 -14.34
CA ALA A 73 6.37 -5.16 -14.81
C ALA A 73 6.93 -4.83 -16.20
N ILE A 74 6.08 -4.43 -17.15
CA ILE A 74 6.48 -4.14 -18.52
C ILE A 74 7.20 -2.79 -18.62
N VAL A 75 6.71 -1.74 -17.96
CA VAL A 75 7.34 -0.41 -18.03
C VAL A 75 8.70 -0.40 -17.33
N GLY A 76 8.81 -1.00 -16.13
CA GLY A 76 10.09 -1.12 -15.43
C GLY A 76 11.13 -1.88 -16.24
N TRP A 77 10.73 -3.00 -16.87
CA TRP A 77 11.59 -3.73 -17.80
C TRP A 77 12.05 -2.86 -18.99
N THR A 78 11.09 -2.18 -19.65
CA THR A 78 11.45 -1.32 -20.80
C THR A 78 12.26 -0.08 -20.41
N ALA A 79 12.20 0.34 -19.15
CA ALA A 79 13.07 1.37 -18.56
C ALA A 79 14.46 0.86 -18.15
N GLY A 80 14.72 -0.47 -18.26
CA GLY A 80 16.05 -1.06 -18.06
C GLY A 80 16.19 -1.86 -16.76
N ARG A 81 15.10 -2.15 -16.02
CA ARG A 81 15.17 -3.05 -14.87
C ARG A 81 15.63 -4.44 -15.30
N GLU A 82 16.63 -5.00 -14.59
CA GLU A 82 17.25 -6.29 -14.91
C GLU A 82 16.59 -7.48 -14.17
N SER A 83 15.90 -7.21 -13.04
CA SER A 83 15.19 -8.22 -12.24
C SER A 83 14.08 -7.60 -11.43
N LEU A 84 13.10 -8.41 -11.00
CA LEU A 84 12.07 -8.01 -10.04
C LEU A 84 11.88 -9.14 -9.03
N GLN A 85 12.17 -8.86 -7.77
CA GLN A 85 11.86 -9.74 -6.66
C GLN A 85 10.53 -9.34 -6.05
N ILE A 86 9.61 -10.30 -5.91
CA ILE A 86 8.29 -10.07 -5.34
C ILE A 86 8.14 -10.87 -4.05
N TYR A 87 7.59 -10.25 -3.03
CA TYR A 87 7.17 -10.89 -1.79
C TYR A 87 5.66 -10.75 -1.67
N GLY A 88 4.95 -11.85 -1.41
CA GLY A 88 3.49 -11.75 -1.36
C GLY A 88 2.77 -13.01 -0.86
N PRO A 89 1.44 -12.92 -0.63
CA PRO A 89 0.62 -14.05 -0.18
C PRO A 89 0.39 -15.09 -1.27
N THR A 90 -0.38 -16.11 -0.96
CA THR A 90 -0.88 -17.10 -1.94
C THR A 90 -1.57 -16.39 -3.10
N GLY A 91 -1.25 -16.77 -4.34
CA GLY A 91 -1.81 -16.18 -5.57
C GLY A 91 -0.86 -15.21 -6.28
N THR A 92 0.27 -14.83 -5.67
CA THR A 92 1.31 -14.03 -6.32
C THR A 92 1.89 -14.74 -7.55
N ASP A 93 2.08 -16.06 -7.48
CA ASP A 93 2.45 -16.90 -8.62
C ASP A 93 1.45 -16.80 -9.78
N ALA A 94 0.16 -16.89 -9.48
CA ALA A 94 -0.88 -16.79 -10.51
C ALA A 94 -0.93 -15.39 -11.17
N LEU A 95 -0.60 -14.33 -10.43
CA LEU A 95 -0.49 -12.98 -10.98
C LEU A 95 0.71 -12.87 -11.94
N ILE A 96 1.86 -13.47 -11.58
CA ILE A 96 3.06 -13.53 -12.44
C ILE A 96 2.80 -14.39 -13.68
N ASP A 97 2.21 -15.57 -13.52
CA ASP A 97 1.82 -16.43 -14.64
C ASP A 97 0.87 -15.70 -15.60
N GLY A 98 -0.08 -14.93 -15.05
CA GLY A 98 -1.00 -14.08 -15.81
C GLY A 98 -0.29 -13.02 -16.66
N LEU A 99 0.82 -12.46 -16.23
CA LEU A 99 1.65 -11.56 -17.03
C LEU A 99 2.14 -12.26 -18.30
N TYR A 100 2.72 -13.44 -18.16
CA TYR A 100 3.26 -14.19 -19.28
C TYR A 100 2.19 -14.77 -20.19
N GLU A 101 1.03 -15.14 -19.66
CA GLU A 101 -0.08 -15.68 -20.45
C GLU A 101 -0.80 -14.58 -21.25
N VAL A 102 -1.18 -13.49 -20.59
CA VAL A 102 -1.98 -12.42 -21.19
C VAL A 102 -1.16 -11.58 -22.16
N TRP A 103 0.11 -11.34 -21.86
CA TRP A 103 0.97 -10.43 -22.61
C TRP A 103 2.03 -11.15 -23.47
N ALA A 104 1.93 -12.47 -23.67
CA ALA A 104 2.92 -13.30 -24.37
C ALA A 104 3.37 -12.67 -25.71
N GLU A 105 2.42 -12.29 -26.58
CA GLU A 105 2.73 -11.72 -27.91
C GLU A 105 3.40 -10.34 -27.81
N ASP A 106 3.02 -9.49 -26.81
CA ASP A 106 3.66 -8.19 -26.59
C ASP A 106 5.09 -8.34 -26.05
N LEU A 107 5.31 -9.30 -25.15
CA LEU A 107 6.62 -9.60 -24.61
C LEU A 107 7.57 -10.14 -25.71
N GLU A 108 7.10 -11.09 -26.53
CA GLU A 108 7.87 -11.62 -27.67
C GLU A 108 8.23 -10.50 -28.67
N TYR A 109 7.26 -9.66 -29.04
CA TYR A 109 7.48 -8.51 -29.91
C TYR A 109 8.57 -7.55 -29.35
N ARG A 110 8.56 -7.26 -28.06
CA ARG A 110 9.54 -6.37 -27.44
C ARG A 110 10.93 -6.99 -27.42
N ILE A 111 11.04 -8.30 -27.13
CA ILE A 111 12.33 -9.03 -27.19
C ILE A 111 12.87 -9.01 -28.65
N GLU A 112 12.03 -9.27 -29.65
CA GLU A 112 12.40 -9.15 -31.05
C GLU A 112 12.83 -7.73 -31.45
N ALA A 113 12.21 -6.70 -30.83
CA ALA A 113 12.57 -5.29 -31.01
C ALA A 113 13.87 -4.89 -30.30
N GLY A 114 14.50 -5.80 -29.53
CA GLY A 114 15.82 -5.64 -28.94
C GLY A 114 15.82 -5.28 -27.46
N TYR A 115 14.69 -5.37 -26.74
CA TYR A 115 14.72 -5.28 -25.28
C TYR A 115 15.35 -6.56 -24.69
N PRO A 116 16.24 -6.43 -23.67
CA PRO A 116 16.88 -7.60 -23.06
C PRO A 116 15.86 -8.52 -22.40
N ALA A 117 15.83 -9.80 -22.81
CA ALA A 117 14.87 -10.78 -22.28
C ALA A 117 15.03 -10.97 -20.76
N GLU A 118 16.25 -10.87 -20.26
CA GLU A 118 16.60 -11.08 -18.86
C GLU A 118 15.74 -10.22 -17.92
N GLY A 119 15.46 -8.97 -18.26
CA GLY A 119 14.72 -8.05 -17.39
C GLY A 119 13.24 -8.42 -17.17
N ILE A 120 12.63 -9.20 -18.07
CA ILE A 120 11.27 -9.71 -17.91
C ILE A 120 11.24 -11.18 -17.50
N GLU A 121 12.26 -11.97 -17.83
CA GLU A 121 12.37 -13.37 -17.44
C GLU A 121 12.87 -13.54 -16.00
N ASN A 122 13.57 -12.54 -15.45
CA ASN A 122 14.08 -12.53 -14.07
C ASN A 122 13.08 -11.94 -13.07
N ILE A 123 11.81 -12.34 -13.18
CA ILE A 123 10.81 -12.08 -12.14
C ILE A 123 10.78 -13.30 -11.22
N SER A 124 11.13 -13.09 -9.96
CA SER A 124 11.09 -14.11 -8.91
C SER A 124 10.18 -13.71 -7.78
N TRP A 125 9.69 -14.67 -7.01
CA TRP A 125 8.85 -14.38 -5.87
C TRP A 125 9.08 -15.35 -4.71
N ASP A 126 8.89 -14.83 -3.50
CA ASP A 126 8.88 -15.60 -2.27
C ASP A 126 7.54 -15.42 -1.58
N ARG A 127 7.03 -16.53 -1.04
CA ARG A 127 5.77 -16.52 -0.32
C ARG A 127 5.94 -15.92 1.06
N VAL A 128 5.11 -14.92 1.34
CA VAL A 128 4.95 -14.35 2.69
C VAL A 128 4.07 -15.28 3.52
N THR A 129 4.49 -15.53 4.75
CA THR A 129 3.80 -16.36 5.75
C THR A 129 3.83 -15.64 7.10
N SER A 130 3.16 -16.20 8.11
CA SER A 130 3.12 -15.63 9.48
C SER A 130 4.48 -15.57 10.19
N ASP A 131 5.47 -16.27 9.68
CA ASP A 131 6.84 -16.30 10.18
C ASP A 131 7.84 -15.74 9.15
N PHE A 132 7.35 -14.88 8.24
CA PHE A 132 8.19 -14.24 7.24
C PHE A 132 9.11 -13.20 7.89
N GLU A 133 10.38 -13.37 7.66
CA GLU A 133 11.45 -12.44 8.02
C GLU A 133 12.39 -12.29 6.81
N LEU A 134 12.74 -11.07 6.47
CA LEU A 134 13.73 -10.75 5.45
C LEU A 134 14.80 -9.85 6.04
N GLU A 135 16.04 -10.24 5.89
CA GLU A 135 17.21 -9.47 6.33
C GLU A 135 18.10 -9.14 5.14
N THR A 136 18.39 -7.86 4.95
CA THR A 136 19.39 -7.36 4.00
C THR A 136 20.51 -6.61 4.73
N GLU A 137 21.44 -5.99 4.00
CA GLU A 137 22.46 -5.13 4.61
C GLU A 137 21.84 -3.85 5.21
N SER A 138 20.78 -3.29 4.55
CA SER A 138 20.18 -2.00 4.90
C SER A 138 18.93 -2.12 5.76
N MET A 139 18.15 -3.22 5.65
CA MET A 139 16.86 -3.33 6.33
C MET A 139 16.59 -4.71 6.90
N ALA A 140 15.66 -4.75 7.85
CA ALA A 140 14.90 -5.93 8.26
C ALA A 140 13.42 -5.73 7.94
N VAL A 141 12.73 -6.81 7.54
CA VAL A 141 11.29 -6.81 7.27
C VAL A 141 10.64 -7.99 7.98
N GLU A 142 9.56 -7.72 8.69
CA GLU A 142 8.72 -8.71 9.33
C GLU A 142 7.29 -8.60 8.78
N ALA A 143 6.55 -9.71 8.73
CA ALA A 143 5.15 -9.72 8.32
C ALA A 143 4.23 -10.19 9.45
N LEU A 144 3.06 -9.56 9.54
CA LEU A 144 2.00 -9.92 10.47
C LEU A 144 0.74 -10.33 9.68
N PRO A 145 0.18 -11.54 9.85
CA PRO A 145 -1.15 -11.86 9.36
C PRO A 145 -2.19 -10.94 10.01
N VAL A 146 -3.04 -10.33 9.21
CA VAL A 146 -4.06 -9.40 9.69
C VAL A 146 -5.48 -9.86 9.37
N GLU A 147 -6.47 -9.28 10.03
CA GLU A 147 -7.88 -9.68 9.95
C GLU A 147 -8.58 -9.04 8.76
N HIS A 148 -8.55 -9.74 7.63
CA HIS A 148 -9.19 -9.27 6.40
C HIS A 148 -9.99 -10.38 5.70
N SER A 149 -10.67 -10.05 4.58
CA SER A 149 -11.54 -10.98 3.84
C SER A 149 -10.80 -12.08 3.06
N ILE A 150 -9.52 -11.86 2.77
CA ILE A 150 -8.59 -12.80 2.12
C ILE A 150 -7.26 -12.84 2.87
N GLU A 151 -6.36 -13.76 2.52
CA GLU A 151 -5.01 -13.82 3.10
C GLU A 151 -4.30 -12.47 2.91
N THR A 152 -3.97 -11.81 4.02
CA THR A 152 -3.46 -10.44 4.06
C THR A 152 -2.38 -10.31 5.11
N TYR A 153 -1.33 -9.53 4.80
CA TYR A 153 -0.22 -9.26 5.70
C TYR A 153 0.02 -7.77 5.84
N GLY A 154 0.19 -7.31 7.09
CA GLY A 154 0.88 -6.07 7.40
C GLY A 154 2.39 -6.29 7.39
N TYR A 155 3.16 -5.22 7.26
CA TYR A 155 4.63 -5.27 7.23
C TYR A 155 5.23 -4.27 8.21
N LYS A 156 6.36 -4.66 8.81
CA LYS A 156 7.23 -3.80 9.60
C LYS A 156 8.59 -3.74 8.93
N PHE A 157 9.01 -2.54 8.56
CA PHE A 157 10.32 -2.26 7.98
C PHE A 157 11.18 -1.53 9.00
N THR A 158 12.38 -2.03 9.22
CA THR A 158 13.37 -1.39 10.09
C THR A 158 14.63 -1.09 9.28
N GLU A 159 15.01 0.19 9.19
CA GLU A 159 16.29 0.60 8.62
C GLU A 159 17.41 0.36 9.61
N LYS A 160 18.42 -0.46 9.24
CA LYS A 160 19.49 -0.90 10.15
C LYS A 160 20.49 0.20 10.53
N SER A 161 20.61 1.23 9.71
CA SER A 161 21.57 2.32 9.95
C SER A 161 21.11 3.31 11.01
N THR A 162 19.79 3.52 11.14
CA THR A 162 19.15 4.51 12.02
C THR A 162 18.32 3.87 13.13
N ASP A 163 17.94 2.61 12.99
CA ASP A 163 16.94 1.90 13.79
C ASP A 163 15.51 2.44 13.58
N SER A 164 15.30 3.27 12.55
CA SER A 164 13.98 3.82 12.21
C SER A 164 13.03 2.72 11.75
N THR A 165 11.77 2.80 12.18
CA THR A 165 10.76 1.76 11.96
C THR A 165 9.48 2.32 11.40
N VAL A 166 9.03 1.75 10.26
CA VAL A 166 7.73 2.01 9.65
C VAL A 166 6.90 0.74 9.66
N VAL A 167 5.68 0.82 10.19
CA VAL A 167 4.70 -0.28 10.16
C VAL A 167 3.57 0.07 9.21
N LEU A 168 3.23 -0.86 8.33
CA LEU A 168 2.12 -0.78 7.38
C LEU A 168 1.08 -1.81 7.78
N SER A 169 -0.12 -1.38 8.18
CA SER A 169 -1.15 -2.31 8.67
C SER A 169 -1.73 -3.20 7.58
N SER A 170 -1.74 -2.74 6.33
CA SER A 170 -2.62 -3.26 5.28
C SER A 170 -4.11 -3.13 5.65
N ASP A 171 -5.01 -3.69 4.82
CA ASP A 171 -6.43 -3.73 5.10
C ASP A 171 -6.72 -4.71 6.24
N THR A 172 -7.33 -4.22 7.31
CA THR A 172 -7.57 -5.02 8.51
C THR A 172 -8.71 -4.47 9.36
N ALA A 173 -9.39 -5.36 10.09
CA ALA A 173 -10.15 -4.98 11.27
C ALA A 173 -9.22 -4.68 12.46
N GLN A 174 -9.76 -4.10 13.53
CA GLN A 174 -9.02 -3.94 14.78
C GLN A 174 -8.86 -5.29 15.49
N PHE A 175 -7.65 -5.61 15.91
CA PHE A 175 -7.31 -6.76 16.75
C PHE A 175 -6.06 -6.47 17.59
N ASP A 176 -5.91 -7.15 18.73
CA ASP A 176 -4.87 -6.85 19.74
C ASP A 176 -3.43 -7.02 19.21
N GLY A 177 -3.19 -7.98 18.28
CA GLY A 177 -1.86 -8.24 17.72
C GLY A 177 -1.27 -7.10 16.89
N LEU A 178 -2.10 -6.17 16.39
CA LEU A 178 -1.62 -5.07 15.56
C LEU A 178 -0.91 -3.99 16.39
N SER A 179 -1.43 -3.63 17.56
CA SER A 179 -0.75 -2.68 18.44
C SER A 179 0.56 -3.25 19.01
N GLU A 180 0.61 -4.56 19.30
CA GLU A 180 1.84 -5.23 19.71
C GLU A 180 2.91 -5.23 18.58
N PHE A 181 2.49 -5.48 17.34
CA PHE A 181 3.39 -5.47 16.18
C PHE A 181 3.92 -4.08 15.84
N ALA A 182 3.09 -3.06 16.01
CA ALA A 182 3.46 -1.66 15.77
C ALA A 182 4.15 -0.98 16.97
N ALA A 183 4.41 -1.72 18.06
CA ALA A 183 4.93 -1.12 19.28
C ALA A 183 6.20 -0.30 19.05
N ASP A 184 6.16 0.95 19.53
CA ASP A 184 7.24 1.95 19.46
C ASP A 184 7.75 2.25 18.03
N ALA A 185 6.90 2.06 16.98
CA ALA A 185 7.26 2.45 15.63
C ALA A 185 7.25 3.98 15.48
N ASP A 186 8.17 4.51 14.68
CA ASP A 186 8.21 5.96 14.38
C ASP A 186 6.97 6.37 13.54
N VAL A 187 6.59 5.52 12.56
CA VAL A 187 5.41 5.76 11.71
C VAL A 187 4.56 4.50 11.60
N LEU A 188 3.27 4.63 11.90
CA LEU A 188 2.25 3.64 11.59
C LEU A 188 1.38 4.13 10.45
N VAL A 189 1.48 3.48 9.28
CA VAL A 189 0.57 3.71 8.16
C VAL A 189 -0.61 2.74 8.28
N MET A 190 -1.81 3.27 8.48
CA MET A 190 -3.03 2.46 8.61
C MET A 190 -4.02 2.71 7.50
N THR A 191 -4.52 1.63 6.91
CA THR A 191 -5.69 1.70 6.04
C THR A 191 -6.94 2.01 6.87
N CYS A 192 -7.75 2.94 6.41
CA CYS A 192 -8.95 3.41 7.11
C CYS A 192 -10.14 3.43 6.14
N GLY A 193 -10.70 2.25 5.84
CA GLY A 193 -11.74 2.07 4.82
C GLY A 193 -13.15 2.54 5.23
N ILE A 194 -13.35 3.00 6.49
CA ILE A 194 -14.63 3.49 6.98
C ILE A 194 -14.47 4.93 7.48
N THR A 195 -14.62 5.87 6.57
CA THR A 195 -14.35 7.28 6.81
C THR A 195 -15.57 8.16 6.72
N PRO A 196 -15.57 9.32 7.40
CA PRO A 196 -16.51 10.41 7.11
C PRO A 196 -16.37 10.88 5.65
N VAL A 197 -17.51 11.28 5.09
CA VAL A 197 -17.57 11.84 3.73
C VAL A 197 -17.62 13.36 3.83
N GLY A 198 -16.72 14.02 3.14
CA GLY A 198 -16.64 15.47 3.04
C GLY A 198 -17.45 16.05 1.89
N ASP A 199 -17.17 17.28 1.53
CA ASP A 199 -17.81 17.97 0.41
C ASP A 199 -17.47 17.31 -0.93
N VAL A 200 -18.51 17.01 -1.72
CA VAL A 200 -18.35 16.51 -3.09
C VAL A 200 -18.22 17.70 -4.03
N PRO A 201 -17.17 17.81 -4.84
CA PRO A 201 -17.03 18.88 -5.81
C PRO A 201 -18.20 18.93 -6.80
N ASP A 202 -18.62 20.12 -7.25
CA ASP A 202 -19.71 20.30 -8.22
C ASP A 202 -19.46 19.57 -9.57
N ASP A 203 -18.20 19.35 -9.92
CA ASP A 203 -17.73 18.56 -11.06
C ASP A 203 -17.35 17.14 -10.66
N GLY A 204 -17.54 16.79 -9.41
CA GLY A 204 -17.32 15.46 -8.84
C GLY A 204 -18.25 14.46 -9.49
N PHE A 205 -17.68 13.69 -10.42
CA PHE A 205 -18.43 12.76 -11.23
C PHE A 205 -18.80 11.51 -10.43
N ILE A 206 -20.11 11.21 -10.31
CA ILE A 206 -20.66 9.85 -10.38
C ILE A 206 -20.91 9.12 -9.07
N TRP A 207 -20.16 9.35 -8.02
CA TRP A 207 -20.29 8.51 -6.85
C TRP A 207 -21.30 9.03 -5.82
N GLU A 208 -22.40 9.68 -6.26
CA GLU A 208 -23.52 10.06 -5.36
C GLU A 208 -23.90 8.94 -4.39
N LYS A 209 -23.80 7.69 -4.84
CA LYS A 209 -23.99 6.50 -4.02
C LYS A 209 -23.02 6.41 -2.82
N TYR A 210 -21.82 6.96 -2.95
CA TYR A 210 -20.77 6.91 -1.93
C TYR A 210 -20.65 8.20 -1.13
N THR A 211 -21.49 9.20 -1.42
CA THR A 211 -21.63 10.42 -0.62
C THR A 211 -22.62 10.24 0.53
N GLU A 212 -23.40 9.18 0.48
CA GLU A 212 -24.28 8.78 1.59
C GLU A 212 -23.52 7.76 2.47
N PRO A 213 -23.74 7.81 3.80
CA PRO A 213 -23.20 6.79 4.69
C PRO A 213 -23.61 5.38 4.23
N TYR A 214 -22.70 4.42 4.32
CA TYR A 214 -23.06 3.03 4.04
C TYR A 214 -24.31 2.61 4.85
N PRO A 215 -25.27 1.89 4.22
CA PRO A 215 -26.35 1.25 4.96
C PRO A 215 -25.80 0.45 6.15
N GLU A 216 -26.55 0.42 7.25
CA GLU A 216 -26.07 -0.18 8.51
C GLU A 216 -25.62 -1.63 8.34
N ASP A 217 -26.34 -2.43 7.56
CA ASP A 217 -26.00 -3.82 7.26
C ASP A 217 -24.67 -3.94 6.49
N GLN A 218 -24.48 -3.09 5.50
CA GLN A 218 -23.22 -3.05 4.72
C GLN A 218 -22.06 -2.54 5.58
N ARG A 219 -22.27 -1.49 6.36
CA ARG A 219 -21.25 -0.97 7.28
C ARG A 219 -20.80 -2.02 8.29
N ASN A 220 -21.75 -2.78 8.86
CA ASN A 220 -21.43 -3.85 9.80
C ASN A 220 -20.57 -4.96 9.18
N VAL A 221 -20.76 -5.26 7.89
CA VAL A 221 -19.88 -6.19 7.17
C VAL A 221 -18.49 -5.60 6.95
N LEU A 222 -18.42 -4.33 6.52
CA LEU A 222 -17.13 -3.65 6.27
C LEU A 222 -16.30 -3.51 7.56
N MET A 223 -16.93 -3.27 8.70
CA MET A 223 -16.26 -3.20 10.01
C MET A 223 -15.62 -4.51 10.47
N ASN A 224 -15.94 -5.64 9.83
CA ASN A 224 -15.22 -6.89 10.10
C ASN A 224 -13.86 -6.96 9.39
N TYR A 225 -13.56 -6.00 8.51
CA TYR A 225 -12.40 -6.03 7.63
C TYR A 225 -11.65 -4.70 7.53
N HIS A 226 -12.20 -3.64 8.11
CA HIS A 226 -11.61 -2.29 8.08
C HIS A 226 -11.83 -1.55 9.39
N VAL A 227 -10.91 -0.66 9.71
CA VAL A 227 -11.00 0.20 10.89
C VAL A 227 -11.64 1.55 10.56
N THR A 228 -12.15 2.21 11.60
CA THR A 228 -12.55 3.62 11.60
C THR A 228 -11.38 4.49 12.07
N PRO A 229 -11.42 5.82 11.84
CA PRO A 229 -10.37 6.73 12.35
C PRO A 229 -10.15 6.62 13.87
N THR A 230 -11.22 6.50 14.66
CA THR A 230 -11.10 6.33 16.12
C THR A 230 -10.42 5.01 16.51
N GLN A 231 -10.71 3.92 15.81
CA GLN A 231 -10.03 2.63 16.05
C GLN A 231 -8.56 2.71 15.67
N ALA A 232 -8.24 3.36 14.53
CA ALA A 232 -6.85 3.57 14.13
C ALA A 232 -6.06 4.40 15.16
N GLY A 233 -6.67 5.49 15.66
CA GLY A 233 -6.08 6.27 16.75
C GLY A 233 -5.89 5.47 18.04
N THR A 234 -6.84 4.58 18.39
CA THR A 234 -6.69 3.70 19.57
C THR A 234 -5.53 2.73 19.41
N ILE A 235 -5.37 2.12 18.22
CA ILE A 235 -4.24 1.22 17.93
C ILE A 235 -2.91 1.98 18.01
N ALA A 236 -2.85 3.19 17.46
CA ALA A 236 -1.66 4.04 17.50
C ALA A 236 -1.26 4.43 18.93
N ASP A 237 -2.25 4.78 19.78
CA ASP A 237 -2.02 5.10 21.19
C ASP A 237 -1.52 3.87 21.98
N GLU A 238 -2.17 2.72 21.81
CA GLU A 238 -1.76 1.46 22.44
C GLU A 238 -0.36 1.01 21.99
N ALA A 239 0.01 1.26 20.72
CA ALA A 239 1.31 0.95 20.17
C ALA A 239 2.40 1.97 20.54
N ASN A 240 2.04 3.13 21.09
CA ASN A 240 2.97 4.23 21.42
C ASN A 240 3.80 4.67 20.21
N VAL A 241 3.17 4.81 19.03
CA VAL A 241 3.85 5.30 17.83
C VAL A 241 3.99 6.82 17.86
N ASP A 242 4.96 7.38 17.12
CA ASP A 242 5.11 8.84 17.05
C ASP A 242 4.11 9.48 16.07
N THR A 243 3.93 8.87 14.89
CA THR A 243 3.07 9.39 13.82
C THR A 243 2.11 8.31 13.30
N LEU A 244 0.82 8.65 13.22
CA LEU A 244 -0.22 7.87 12.55
C LEU A 244 -0.56 8.48 11.21
N VAL A 245 -0.28 7.77 10.11
CA VAL A 245 -0.66 8.15 8.75
C VAL A 245 -1.84 7.29 8.29
N LEU A 246 -2.97 7.92 8.00
CA LEU A 246 -4.19 7.26 7.54
C LEU A 246 -4.30 7.31 6.02
N THR A 247 -4.73 6.21 5.42
CA THR A 247 -4.85 6.03 3.95
C THR A 247 -6.03 5.12 3.60
N HIS A 248 -6.20 4.75 2.31
CA HIS A 248 -7.20 3.82 1.79
C HIS A 248 -8.63 4.32 2.00
N PHE A 249 -8.87 5.58 1.63
CA PHE A 249 -10.12 6.26 1.90
C PHE A 249 -11.21 5.96 0.87
N THR A 250 -12.45 6.01 1.35
CA THR A 250 -13.62 6.14 0.48
C THR A 250 -13.55 7.42 -0.35
N PRO A 251 -14.29 7.53 -1.48
CA PRO A 251 -14.37 8.77 -2.23
C PRO A 251 -14.75 9.97 -1.36
N TYR A 252 -14.08 11.09 -1.60
CA TYR A 252 -14.34 12.37 -0.92
C TYR A 252 -14.27 12.30 0.61
N PRO A 253 -13.15 11.83 1.20
CA PRO A 253 -13.00 11.76 2.65
C PRO A 253 -12.98 13.15 3.29
N ASP A 254 -13.66 13.32 4.40
CA ASP A 254 -13.49 14.48 5.26
C ASP A 254 -12.21 14.32 6.10
N ARG A 255 -11.11 14.84 5.60
CA ARG A 255 -9.79 14.68 6.22
C ARG A 255 -9.71 15.34 7.58
N GLU A 256 -10.29 16.53 7.75
CA GLU A 256 -10.31 17.23 9.04
C GLU A 256 -11.06 16.43 10.09
N GLU A 257 -12.22 15.85 9.73
CA GLU A 257 -12.99 15.00 10.63
C GLU A 257 -12.27 13.66 10.91
N ILE A 258 -11.56 13.09 9.93
CA ILE A 258 -10.76 11.88 10.08
C ILE A 258 -9.64 12.12 11.12
N GLU A 259 -8.85 13.18 10.93
CA GLU A 259 -7.76 13.56 11.85
C GLU A 259 -8.29 13.88 13.25
N ALA A 260 -9.40 14.63 13.34
CA ALA A 260 -10.02 14.97 14.63
C ALA A 260 -10.51 13.73 15.39
N LYS A 261 -11.05 12.72 14.68
CA LYS A 261 -11.54 11.48 15.31
C LYS A 261 -10.40 10.59 15.81
N ALA A 262 -9.32 10.48 15.06
CA ALA A 262 -8.15 9.74 15.49
C ALA A 262 -7.41 10.47 16.62
N GLY A 263 -7.18 11.77 16.49
CA GLY A 263 -6.53 12.61 17.50
C GLY A 263 -7.34 12.82 18.79
N ALA A 264 -8.63 12.43 18.80
CA ALA A 264 -9.40 12.44 20.04
C ALA A 264 -8.98 11.33 21.04
N VAL A 265 -8.26 10.32 20.56
CA VAL A 265 -7.83 9.13 21.33
C VAL A 265 -6.35 8.84 21.22
N PHE A 266 -5.61 9.61 20.46
CA PHE A 266 -4.16 9.48 20.25
C PHE A 266 -3.52 10.86 20.35
N ASP A 267 -2.48 10.99 21.18
CA ASP A 267 -1.80 12.26 21.46
C ASP A 267 -0.63 12.56 20.49
N GLY A 268 -0.22 11.60 19.65
CA GLY A 268 0.83 11.77 18.64
C GLY A 268 0.37 12.53 17.39
N GLU A 269 1.20 12.61 16.37
CA GLU A 269 0.85 13.25 15.11
C GLU A 269 -0.12 12.38 14.30
N VAL A 270 -1.21 12.98 13.78
CA VAL A 270 -2.18 12.31 12.91
C VAL A 270 -2.25 13.00 11.57
N VAL A 271 -2.12 12.23 10.50
CA VAL A 271 -2.21 12.72 9.11
C VAL A 271 -3.20 11.86 8.32
N ALA A 272 -4.24 12.46 7.78
CA ALA A 272 -5.06 11.85 6.74
C ALA A 272 -4.42 12.15 5.37
N ALA A 273 -3.72 11.17 4.79
CA ALA A 273 -2.83 11.39 3.66
C ALA A 273 -3.55 11.71 2.35
N GLU A 274 -2.84 12.41 1.47
CA GLU A 274 -3.15 12.57 0.05
C GLU A 274 -2.12 11.81 -0.79
N ASP A 275 -2.43 11.58 -2.07
CA ASP A 275 -1.44 11.03 -3.00
C ASP A 275 -0.21 11.93 -3.07
N GLY A 276 0.97 11.34 -2.91
CA GLY A 276 2.24 12.05 -2.85
C GLY A 276 2.62 12.60 -1.45
N TYR A 277 1.83 12.32 -0.40
CA TYR A 277 2.26 12.64 0.97
C TYR A 277 3.51 11.82 1.33
N SER A 278 4.52 12.50 1.85
CA SER A 278 5.79 11.91 2.25
C SER A 278 6.14 12.26 3.69
N SER A 279 6.71 11.31 4.42
CA SER A 279 7.23 11.46 5.78
C SER A 279 8.64 10.90 5.88
N VAL A 280 9.54 11.67 6.42
CA VAL A 280 10.92 11.25 6.72
C VAL A 280 10.98 10.75 8.16
N VAL A 281 11.57 9.56 8.35
CA VAL A 281 11.64 8.81 9.61
C VAL A 281 13.07 8.77 10.14
#